data_0a4e0dc57adb7a5f43effe193259bbda
#
_entry.id   0a4e0dc57adb7a5f43effe193259bbda
#
_cell.length_a   1.000
_cell.length_b   1.000
_cell.length_c   1.000
_cell.angle_alpha   90.00
_cell.angle_beta   90.00
_cell.angle_gamma   90.00
#
_symmetry.space_group_name_H-M   'P 1'
#
loop_
_entity.id
_entity.type
_entity.pdbx_description
1 polymer ?
#
loop_
_entity_poly.entity_id
_entity_poly.type
_entity_poly.pdbx_seq_one_letter_code
_entity_poly.pdbx_strand_id
1 'polypeptide(L)'
;MYSNMIESFEDFQNDLKLFCNERAIEKDEITVVGVSKKKSLEDILSLYNFGLRDFGENYAQELNEKSLALKTKKIRWHFMGPIQSNKIGLIVKNSFLIHSVDREKVVKKMDLEAKKLDKRQKILVQVNISGEVSK
;
A
#
# COMPACT_ATOMS: atom_id res chain seq x y z
N MET A 1 -18.54 2.34 16.38
CA MET A 1 -17.91 1.75 15.17
C MET A 1 -16.41 2.05 15.12
N TYR A 2 -15.96 3.27 15.39
CA TYR A 2 -14.52 3.61 15.44
C TYR A 2 -13.76 2.92 16.58
N SER A 3 -14.35 2.78 17.76
CA SER A 3 -13.72 2.09 18.91
C SER A 3 -13.30 0.66 18.55
N ASN A 4 -14.15 -0.08 17.87
CA ASN A 4 -13.88 -1.48 17.51
C ASN A 4 -12.71 -1.65 16.52
N MET A 5 -12.54 -0.73 15.55
CA MET A 5 -11.43 -0.77 14.59
C MET A 5 -10.08 -0.47 15.26
N ILE A 6 -10.07 0.49 16.17
CA ILE A 6 -8.88 0.90 16.93
C ILE A 6 -8.47 -0.20 17.90
N GLU A 7 -9.41 -0.73 18.68
CA GLU A 7 -9.20 -1.85 19.59
C GLU A 7 -8.62 -3.07 18.87
N SER A 8 -9.21 -3.44 17.71
CA SER A 8 -8.69 -4.54 16.89
C SER A 8 -7.27 -4.27 16.35
N PHE A 9 -6.94 -3.03 16.05
CA PHE A 9 -5.60 -2.67 15.60
C PHE A 9 -4.59 -2.69 16.76
N GLU A 10 -4.96 -2.26 17.94
CA GLU A 10 -4.15 -2.36 19.15
C GLU A 10 -3.86 -3.82 19.52
N ASP A 11 -4.88 -4.67 19.50
CA ASP A 11 -4.74 -6.11 19.72
C ASP A 11 -3.77 -6.73 18.73
N PHE A 12 -3.95 -6.44 17.43
CA PHE A 12 -3.03 -6.88 16.40
C PHE A 12 -1.59 -6.41 16.64
N GLN A 13 -1.38 -5.15 17.04
CA GLN A 13 -0.04 -4.62 17.34
C GLN A 13 0.60 -5.34 18.54
N ASN A 14 -0.18 -5.68 19.57
CA ASN A 14 0.28 -6.42 20.73
C ASN A 14 0.68 -7.86 20.34
N ASP A 15 -0.15 -8.53 19.53
CA ASP A 15 0.15 -9.89 19.05
C ASP A 15 1.41 -9.90 18.17
N LEU A 16 1.54 -8.91 17.27
CA LEU A 16 2.73 -8.75 16.45
C LEU A 16 4.00 -8.53 17.27
N LYS A 17 3.90 -7.72 18.33
CA LYS A 17 5.02 -7.47 19.23
C LYS A 17 5.46 -8.75 19.96
N LEU A 18 4.49 -9.53 20.46
CA LEU A 18 4.77 -10.83 21.09
C LEU A 18 5.45 -11.78 20.10
N PHE A 19 4.90 -11.90 18.89
CA PHE A 19 5.47 -12.72 17.82
C PHE A 19 6.93 -12.34 17.49
N CYS A 20 7.21 -11.04 17.37
CA CYS A 20 8.55 -10.55 17.09
C CYS A 20 9.53 -10.90 18.23
N ASN A 21 9.11 -10.67 19.48
CA ASN A 21 9.93 -10.95 20.66
C ASN A 21 10.30 -12.43 20.77
N GLU A 22 9.33 -13.34 20.55
CA GLU A 22 9.56 -14.78 20.60
C GLU A 22 10.55 -15.28 19.54
N ARG A 23 10.72 -14.57 18.44
CA ARG A 23 11.56 -14.95 17.29
C ARG A 23 12.80 -14.11 17.09
N ALA A 24 13.06 -13.19 18.02
CA ALA A 24 14.16 -12.23 17.90
C ALA A 24 14.16 -11.45 16.57
N ILE A 25 12.95 -11.09 16.10
CA ILE A 25 12.74 -10.24 14.92
C ILE A 25 12.62 -8.79 15.39
N GLU A 26 13.42 -7.91 14.80
CA GLU A 26 13.27 -6.47 15.07
C GLU A 26 11.95 -5.96 14.47
N LYS A 27 11.21 -5.16 15.22
CA LYS A 27 9.91 -4.65 14.79
C LYS A 27 9.97 -3.92 13.44
N ASP A 28 11.10 -3.27 13.15
CA ASP A 28 11.31 -2.50 11.91
C ASP A 28 11.54 -3.38 10.68
N GLU A 29 11.75 -4.69 10.86
CA GLU A 29 11.85 -5.65 9.77
C GLU A 29 10.48 -6.01 9.17
N ILE A 30 9.39 -5.70 9.89
CA ILE A 30 8.01 -5.98 9.45
C ILE A 30 7.28 -4.69 9.12
N THR A 31 6.80 -4.57 7.90
CA THR A 31 5.92 -3.48 7.49
C THR A 31 4.46 -3.93 7.49
N VAL A 32 3.66 -3.29 8.33
CA VAL A 32 2.21 -3.52 8.36
C VAL A 32 1.54 -2.55 7.40
N VAL A 33 0.79 -3.06 6.44
CA VAL A 33 0.03 -2.27 5.46
C VAL A 33 -1.47 -2.40 5.74
N GLY A 34 -2.11 -1.29 6.11
CA GLY A 34 -3.56 -1.22 6.28
C GLY A 34 -4.26 -1.06 4.93
N VAL A 35 -4.99 -2.07 4.47
CA VAL A 35 -5.74 -1.99 3.21
C VAL A 35 -6.97 -1.10 3.40
N SER A 36 -6.97 0.07 2.77
CA SER A 36 -7.96 1.15 2.98
C SER A 36 -8.92 1.35 1.80
N LYS A 37 -8.93 0.44 0.82
CA LYS A 37 -9.91 0.49 -0.27
C LYS A 37 -11.33 0.60 0.26
N LYS A 38 -12.13 1.49 -0.33
CA LYS A 38 -13.53 1.76 0.07
C LYS A 38 -13.70 2.26 1.52
N LYS A 39 -12.62 2.70 2.17
CA LYS A 39 -12.65 3.30 3.51
C LYS A 39 -12.62 4.81 3.43
N SER A 40 -13.19 5.47 4.43
CA SER A 40 -13.23 6.93 4.52
C SER A 40 -11.87 7.52 4.86
N LEU A 41 -11.69 8.82 4.62
CA LEU A 41 -10.50 9.55 5.07
C LEU A 41 -10.39 9.58 6.60
N GLU A 42 -11.53 9.57 7.30
CA GLU A 42 -11.60 9.56 8.76
C GLU A 42 -11.08 8.23 9.33
N ASP A 43 -11.44 7.08 8.71
CA ASP A 43 -10.92 5.77 9.08
C ASP A 43 -9.38 5.74 8.94
N ILE A 44 -8.87 6.27 7.82
CA ILE A 44 -7.42 6.34 7.56
C ILE A 44 -6.73 7.23 8.59
N LEU A 45 -7.27 8.40 8.87
CA LEU A 45 -6.71 9.34 9.84
C LEU A 45 -6.72 8.76 11.26
N SER A 46 -7.76 8.02 11.62
CA SER A 46 -7.82 7.34 12.91
C SER A 46 -6.66 6.37 13.09
N LEU A 47 -6.44 5.46 12.14
CA LEU A 47 -5.30 4.52 12.19
C LEU A 47 -3.94 5.24 12.06
N TYR A 48 -3.87 6.31 11.26
CA TYR A 48 -2.66 7.13 11.16
C TYR A 48 -2.28 7.75 12.52
N ASN A 49 -3.24 8.25 13.27
CA ASN A 49 -3.03 8.81 14.60
C ASN A 49 -2.59 7.74 15.61
N PHE A 50 -2.99 6.49 15.42
CA PHE A 50 -2.51 5.32 16.17
C PHE A 50 -1.17 4.76 15.68
N GLY A 51 -0.51 5.42 14.75
CA GLY A 51 0.85 5.10 14.35
C GLY A 51 1.00 4.32 13.04
N LEU A 52 -0.09 3.91 12.37
CA LEU A 52 0.01 3.29 11.05
C LEU A 52 0.47 4.32 10.01
N ARG A 53 1.41 3.92 9.16
CA ARG A 53 2.01 4.80 8.14
C ARG A 53 1.85 4.28 6.73
N ASP A 54 1.60 2.99 6.57
CA ASP A 54 1.50 2.31 5.30
C ASP A 54 0.06 1.94 5.02
N PHE A 55 -0.51 2.46 3.92
CA PHE A 55 -1.88 2.23 3.52
C PHE A 55 -1.96 1.70 2.09
N GLY A 56 -2.81 0.72 1.85
CA GLY A 56 -2.94 0.03 0.57
C GLY A 56 -4.25 0.32 -0.14
N GLU A 57 -4.15 0.66 -1.44
CA GLU A 57 -5.29 0.89 -2.31
C GLU A 57 -5.29 -0.05 -3.52
N ASN A 58 -6.48 -0.37 -4.00
CA ASN A 58 -6.67 -1.25 -5.16
C ASN A 58 -7.09 -0.49 -6.43
N TYR A 59 -7.55 0.75 -6.29
CA TYR A 59 -8.09 1.56 -7.37
C TYR A 59 -7.26 2.83 -7.54
N ALA A 60 -6.75 3.05 -8.75
CA ALA A 60 -5.84 4.17 -9.04
C ALA A 60 -6.47 5.54 -8.78
N GLN A 61 -7.78 5.67 -9.05
CA GLN A 61 -8.52 6.90 -8.81
C GLN A 61 -8.65 7.18 -7.31
N GLU A 62 -9.06 6.18 -6.54
CA GLU A 62 -9.19 6.27 -5.08
C GLU A 62 -7.84 6.59 -4.42
N LEU A 63 -6.75 5.94 -4.87
CA LEU A 63 -5.39 6.25 -4.46
C LEU A 63 -5.05 7.73 -4.69
N ASN A 64 -5.33 8.25 -5.89
CA ASN A 64 -5.04 9.64 -6.23
C ASN A 64 -5.83 10.62 -5.35
N GLU A 65 -7.13 10.39 -5.16
CA GLU A 65 -8.00 11.26 -4.35
C GLU A 65 -7.54 11.29 -2.89
N LYS A 66 -7.28 10.14 -2.29
CA LYS A 66 -6.84 10.02 -0.90
C LYS A 66 -5.44 10.59 -0.68
N SER A 67 -4.52 10.33 -1.59
CA SER A 67 -3.15 10.87 -1.49
C SER A 67 -3.14 12.39 -1.60
N LEU A 68 -3.98 12.99 -2.42
CA LEU A 68 -4.15 14.44 -2.51
C LEU A 68 -4.79 15.03 -1.25
N ALA A 69 -5.87 14.41 -0.76
CA ALA A 69 -6.59 14.86 0.43
C ALA A 69 -5.68 14.81 1.69
N LEU A 70 -4.80 13.82 1.77
CA LEU A 70 -3.92 13.58 2.92
C LEU A 70 -2.44 13.93 2.63
N LYS A 71 -2.17 14.79 1.65
CA LYS A 71 -0.81 15.15 1.20
C LYS A 71 0.09 15.73 2.29
N THR A 72 -0.48 16.32 3.34
CA THR A 72 0.26 16.86 4.48
C THR A 72 0.68 15.79 5.50
N LYS A 73 0.17 14.58 5.36
CA LYS A 73 0.47 13.44 6.23
C LYS A 73 1.63 12.61 5.65
N LYS A 74 2.45 12.05 6.54
CA LYS A 74 3.56 11.17 6.15
C LYS A 74 3.06 9.75 5.92
N ILE A 75 2.14 9.57 4.95
CA ILE A 75 1.60 8.27 4.56
C ILE A 75 2.43 7.69 3.40
N ARG A 76 2.82 6.42 3.53
CA ARG A 76 3.37 5.63 2.44
C ARG A 76 2.23 4.87 1.77
N TRP A 77 1.87 5.28 0.56
CA TRP A 77 0.79 4.66 -0.20
C TRP A 77 1.29 3.45 -0.96
N HIS A 78 0.61 2.32 -0.82
CA HIS A 78 0.86 1.08 -1.56
C HIS A 78 -0.25 0.86 -2.58
N PHE A 79 0.11 0.50 -3.80
CA PHE A 79 -0.86 0.07 -4.78
C PHE A 79 -0.84 -1.44 -4.91
N MET A 80 -1.98 -2.09 -4.69
CA MET A 80 -2.12 -3.55 -4.59
C MET A 80 -3.11 -4.14 -5.59
N GLY A 81 -3.81 -3.29 -6.33
CA GLY A 81 -4.83 -3.70 -7.30
C GLY A 81 -4.27 -4.06 -8.66
N PRO A 82 -5.13 -4.56 -9.56
CA PRO A 82 -4.74 -4.85 -10.95
C PRO A 82 -4.34 -3.57 -11.67
N ILE A 83 -3.27 -3.65 -12.48
CA ILE A 83 -2.70 -2.49 -13.15
C ILE A 83 -3.27 -2.35 -14.56
N GLN A 84 -4.07 -1.32 -14.75
CA GLN A 84 -4.55 -0.90 -16.07
C GLN A 84 -3.54 0.06 -16.71
N SER A 85 -3.20 -0.17 -17.98
CA SER A 85 -2.16 0.59 -18.69
C SER A 85 -2.43 2.10 -18.73
N ASN A 86 -3.68 2.52 -18.83
CA ASN A 86 -4.07 3.94 -18.85
C ASN A 86 -4.04 4.61 -17.46
N LYS A 87 -3.84 3.86 -16.38
CA LYS A 87 -3.78 4.35 -15.00
C LYS A 87 -2.36 4.38 -14.41
N ILE A 88 -1.36 3.87 -15.14
CA ILE A 88 0.02 3.75 -14.65
C ILE A 88 0.58 5.10 -14.18
N GLY A 89 0.31 6.19 -14.89
CA GLY A 89 0.77 7.52 -14.48
C GLY A 89 0.25 7.94 -13.10
N LEU A 90 -1.04 7.72 -12.81
CA LEU A 90 -1.63 7.99 -11.49
C LEU A 90 -1.03 7.09 -10.41
N ILE A 91 -0.84 5.80 -10.72
CA ILE A 91 -0.30 4.82 -9.79
C ILE A 91 1.14 5.20 -9.41
N VAL A 92 2.01 5.44 -10.38
CA VAL A 92 3.41 5.81 -10.15
C VAL A 92 3.53 7.13 -9.39
N LYS A 93 2.71 8.12 -9.76
CA LYS A 93 2.72 9.43 -9.09
C LYS A 93 2.49 9.34 -7.59
N ASN A 94 1.56 8.49 -7.16
CA ASN A 94 1.05 8.47 -5.80
C ASN A 94 1.59 7.32 -4.94
N SER A 95 2.25 6.30 -5.54
CA SER A 95 2.67 5.11 -4.79
C SER A 95 4.09 5.21 -4.25
N PHE A 96 4.28 4.76 -3.01
CA PHE A 96 5.57 4.42 -2.44
C PHE A 96 6.05 3.05 -2.96
N LEU A 97 5.16 2.05 -2.96
CA LEU A 97 5.42 0.68 -3.42
C LEU A 97 4.23 0.15 -4.24
N ILE A 98 4.50 -0.49 -5.37
CA ILE A 98 3.49 -1.14 -6.22
C ILE A 98 3.69 -2.65 -6.15
N HIS A 99 2.66 -3.40 -5.70
CA HIS A 99 2.78 -4.82 -5.36
C HIS A 99 2.43 -5.78 -6.51
N SER A 100 1.70 -5.34 -7.52
CA SER A 100 1.01 -6.20 -8.49
C SER A 100 1.60 -6.14 -9.91
N VAL A 101 2.90 -5.97 -10.01
CA VAL A 101 3.58 -5.87 -11.31
C VAL A 101 3.81 -7.27 -11.89
N ASP A 102 3.08 -7.62 -12.94
CA ASP A 102 3.01 -8.96 -13.51
C ASP A 102 3.47 -9.08 -14.97
N ARG A 103 3.82 -7.96 -15.63
CA ARG A 103 4.14 -7.92 -17.06
C ARG A 103 5.24 -6.92 -17.40
N GLU A 104 6.13 -7.30 -18.31
CA GLU A 104 7.21 -6.44 -18.77
C GLU A 104 6.71 -5.11 -19.38
N LYS A 105 5.61 -5.15 -20.14
CA LYS A 105 4.99 -3.95 -20.72
C LYS A 105 4.60 -2.92 -19.66
N VAL A 106 4.13 -3.37 -18.52
CA VAL A 106 3.78 -2.52 -17.37
C VAL A 106 5.05 -1.89 -16.79
N VAL A 107 6.11 -2.69 -16.58
CA VAL A 107 7.39 -2.20 -16.07
C VAL A 107 7.96 -1.10 -16.96
N LYS A 108 8.02 -1.31 -18.29
CA LYS A 108 8.50 -0.31 -19.24
C LYS A 108 7.73 1.00 -19.17
N LYS A 109 6.41 0.93 -19.03
CA LYS A 109 5.58 2.13 -18.92
C LYS A 109 5.75 2.82 -17.56
N MET A 110 5.89 2.06 -16.48
CA MET A 110 6.19 2.60 -15.17
C MET A 110 7.53 3.32 -15.12
N ASP A 111 8.56 2.77 -15.76
CA ASP A 111 9.88 3.40 -15.87
C ASP A 111 9.80 4.76 -16.59
N LEU A 112 9.04 4.84 -17.68
CA LEU A 112 8.80 6.10 -18.38
C LEU A 112 8.09 7.14 -17.51
N GLU A 113 7.04 6.72 -16.77
CA GLU A 113 6.33 7.65 -15.88
C GLU A 113 7.18 8.06 -14.67
N ALA A 114 7.98 7.15 -14.11
CA ALA A 114 8.89 7.46 -13.03
C ALA A 114 9.98 8.45 -13.46
N LYS A 115 10.55 8.30 -14.66
CA LYS A 115 11.52 9.23 -15.23
C LYS A 115 10.96 10.64 -15.41
N LYS A 116 9.71 10.78 -15.85
CA LYS A 116 9.04 12.10 -15.96
C LYS A 116 8.93 12.82 -14.61
N LEU A 117 8.89 12.07 -13.52
CA LEU A 117 8.75 12.58 -12.15
C LEU A 117 10.09 12.67 -11.40
N ASP A 118 11.21 12.39 -12.07
CA ASP A 118 12.54 12.26 -11.46
C ASP A 118 12.51 11.37 -10.21
N LYS A 119 11.85 10.23 -10.34
CA LYS A 119 11.53 9.31 -9.22
C LYS A 119 12.00 7.90 -9.52
N ARG A 120 12.55 7.21 -8.51
CA ARG A 120 12.76 5.76 -8.55
C ARG A 120 11.56 5.06 -7.91
N GLN A 121 10.77 4.34 -8.72
CA GLN A 121 9.60 3.63 -8.26
C GLN A 121 9.96 2.24 -7.72
N LYS A 122 9.62 1.97 -6.46
CA LYS A 122 9.72 0.63 -5.87
C LYS A 122 8.57 -0.26 -6.34
N ILE A 123 8.87 -1.48 -6.72
CA ILE A 123 7.89 -2.47 -7.19
C ILE A 123 8.15 -3.84 -6.57
N LEU A 124 7.11 -4.65 -6.47
CA LEU A 124 7.18 -6.10 -6.28
C LEU A 124 6.69 -6.78 -7.55
N VAL A 125 7.41 -7.78 -8.01
CA VAL A 125 7.01 -8.59 -9.16
C VAL A 125 6.07 -9.69 -8.69
N GLN A 126 4.85 -9.69 -9.23
CA GLN A 126 3.87 -10.72 -8.94
C GLN A 126 4.09 -11.92 -9.86
N VAL A 127 4.24 -13.11 -9.28
CA VAL A 127 4.43 -14.37 -10.00
C VAL A 127 3.28 -15.32 -9.67
N ASN A 128 2.64 -15.89 -10.70
CA ASN A 128 1.65 -16.92 -10.53
C ASN A 128 2.34 -18.29 -10.40
N ILE A 129 2.51 -18.78 -9.18
CA ILE A 129 3.22 -20.05 -8.89
C ILE A 129 2.28 -21.24 -9.04
N SER A 130 0.99 -21.10 -8.71
CA SER A 130 0.02 -22.19 -8.72
C SER A 130 -0.51 -22.56 -10.12
N GLY A 131 -0.27 -21.70 -11.13
CA GLY A 131 -0.77 -21.91 -12.49
C GLY A 131 -2.29 -21.81 -12.62
N GLU A 132 -2.98 -21.20 -11.65
CA GLU A 132 -4.43 -20.99 -11.71
C GLU A 132 -4.80 -20.11 -12.90
N VAL A 133 -5.76 -20.60 -13.72
CA VAL A 133 -6.22 -19.92 -14.94
C VAL A 133 -7.06 -18.66 -14.66
N SER A 134 -7.53 -18.50 -13.41
CA SER A 134 -8.46 -17.45 -12.99
C SER A 134 -7.82 -16.11 -12.55
N LYS A 135 -6.54 -15.94 -12.79
CA LYS A 135 -5.83 -14.68 -12.45
C LYS A 135 -5.17 -14.07 -13.65
#